data_72597309b16525d334ddd880857fc94b
#
_entry.id   72597309b16525d334ddd880857fc94b
#
_cell.length_a   1.000
_cell.length_b   1.000
_cell.length_c   1.000
_cell.angle_alpha   90.00
_cell.angle_beta   90.00
_cell.angle_gamma   90.00
#
_symmetry.space_group_name_H-M   'P 1'
#
loop_
_entity.id
_entity.type
_entity.pdbx_description
1 polymer ?
#
loop_
_entity_poly.entity_id
_entity_poly.type
_entity_poly.pdbx_seq_one_letter_code
_entity_poly.pdbx_strand_id
1 'polypeptide(L)'
;MAQEIQVDITTENGLNITPFSNLTVTQQFNGHHYFELRFNHDVIEKKNTVLLDKTKDFLGKTITFTFKAKQGSDYPDNIFKAIVTDIGIANHIGGAGDIIFKGYSPTILLEGGQNNVSYTQLNLLQIVKGAIGNIPGNLLSTKISPNFKATIPYIVQYKETSFDFIRRLAAEYGEWFFYDGTTFNFGKPGNKPSVEFKYPRDISDLNLNVKVAPVKFNQIEYYSKNDDKFSSNSNAAQVSGLDVFGDYALKASDKLFTEAVILFSEKKVISKSELDDVVKFEKSSRAGDMVYLTAVSDSPYVKLGATVNISATRQDNHTDEDFGKFLVINVTHSTDGLGNYNNSFQAIPSTVEIIPNPYDKPPLAEPQIAVVKQNNDPDHLGRVKVQLMWQKESDTTPWLRVMSMHAGTKTGGDKNRGLFFTPEVGDYVIVGFTQNDPNRPFVMGSVPHGKAIDSSKNSDNHIKAIRTRSGSTIYFKDKENSKEQEIIVKTDDQNMISILLQNNKGTIKIISSKDIEVTSDSEVKVKSKKITIDASDELNLKAQKINIEAGQELKAKGMQVNIEGSTSTKIKSSAQLDIDGGAMANIKAAIVKIN
;
A
#
# COMPACT_ATOMS: atom_id res chain seq x y z
N MET A 1 22.25 -50.79 15.67
CA MET A 1 21.19 -51.55 14.96
C MET A 1 20.30 -50.53 14.31
N ALA A 2 19.99 -50.69 13.02
CA ALA A 2 19.04 -49.79 12.35
C ALA A 2 17.69 -49.87 13.08
N GLN A 3 17.09 -48.76 13.41
CA GLN A 3 15.83 -48.69 14.12
C GLN A 3 14.70 -49.04 13.14
N GLU A 4 13.94 -50.08 13.42
CA GLU A 4 12.80 -50.44 12.57
C GLU A 4 11.67 -49.43 12.77
N ILE A 5 11.27 -48.76 11.68
CA ILE A 5 10.26 -47.71 11.68
C ILE A 5 8.93 -48.22 11.18
N GLN A 6 7.87 -47.91 11.90
CA GLN A 6 6.50 -48.15 11.48
C GLN A 6 5.89 -46.84 11.00
N VAL A 7 5.24 -46.87 9.84
CA VAL A 7 4.48 -45.75 9.31
C VAL A 7 3.00 -46.14 9.22
N ASP A 8 2.17 -45.46 10.00
CA ASP A 8 0.72 -45.62 9.94
C ASP A 8 0.15 -44.55 9.01
N ILE A 9 -0.66 -44.97 8.03
CA ILE A 9 -1.28 -44.09 7.04
C ILE A 9 -2.78 -44.17 7.18
N THR A 10 -3.40 -43.14 7.74
CA THR A 10 -4.83 -43.10 8.03
C THR A 10 -5.55 -42.02 7.23
N THR A 11 -6.62 -42.41 6.54
CA THR A 11 -7.46 -41.47 5.78
C THR A 11 -8.56 -40.86 6.67
N GLU A 12 -9.23 -39.83 6.21
CA GLU A 12 -10.35 -39.16 6.89
C GLU A 12 -11.47 -40.15 7.31
N ASN A 13 -11.72 -41.17 6.48
CA ASN A 13 -12.75 -42.19 6.72
C ASN A 13 -12.28 -43.31 7.65
N GLY A 14 -11.09 -43.21 8.25
CA GLY A 14 -10.51 -44.22 9.14
C GLY A 14 -9.91 -45.44 8.43
N LEU A 15 -9.82 -45.44 7.09
CA LEU A 15 -9.13 -46.48 6.35
C LEU A 15 -7.63 -46.38 6.59
N ASN A 16 -6.99 -47.48 6.95
CA ASN A 16 -5.55 -47.60 7.03
C ASN A 16 -5.01 -48.15 5.68
N ILE A 17 -4.13 -47.38 5.03
CA ILE A 17 -3.51 -47.77 3.76
C ILE A 17 -2.26 -48.60 4.07
N THR A 18 -2.42 -49.89 3.99
CA THR A 18 -1.34 -50.88 4.17
C THR A 18 -1.68 -52.17 3.38
N PRO A 19 -0.73 -52.79 2.68
CA PRO A 19 0.65 -52.35 2.45
C PRO A 19 0.75 -51.19 1.46
N PHE A 20 1.85 -50.43 1.52
CA PHE A 20 2.21 -49.40 0.54
C PHE A 20 3.62 -49.70 -0.03
N SER A 21 3.92 -49.16 -1.21
CA SER A 21 5.18 -49.40 -1.94
C SER A 21 6.21 -48.34 -1.67
N ASN A 22 5.78 -47.08 -1.57
CA ASN A 22 6.68 -45.92 -1.36
C ASN A 22 5.90 -44.74 -0.77
N LEU A 23 6.53 -44.05 0.14
CA LEU A 23 6.05 -42.77 0.67
C LEU A 23 7.22 -41.80 0.74
N THR A 24 7.01 -40.61 0.16
CA THR A 24 7.91 -39.45 0.30
C THR A 24 7.12 -38.29 0.88
N VAL A 25 7.65 -37.63 1.91
CA VAL A 25 7.08 -36.43 2.53
C VAL A 25 8.18 -35.36 2.61
N THR A 26 7.99 -34.24 1.92
CA THR A 26 8.91 -33.09 1.96
C THR A 26 8.29 -31.94 2.70
N GLN A 27 9.00 -31.42 3.71
CA GLN A 27 8.58 -30.32 4.57
C GLN A 27 9.63 -29.21 4.56
N GLN A 28 9.20 -27.96 4.53
CA GLN A 28 10.10 -26.80 4.49
C GLN A 28 9.47 -25.57 5.17
N PHE A 29 10.32 -24.72 5.73
CA PHE A 29 9.91 -23.37 6.14
C PHE A 29 9.46 -22.55 4.94
N ASN A 30 8.55 -21.60 5.15
CA ASN A 30 8.07 -20.63 4.15
C ASN A 30 7.45 -21.26 2.88
N GLY A 31 7.13 -22.56 2.90
CA GLY A 31 6.56 -23.28 1.76
C GLY A 31 5.49 -24.27 2.16
N HIS A 32 4.74 -24.76 1.18
CA HIS A 32 3.85 -25.90 1.35
C HIS A 32 4.66 -27.18 1.52
N HIS A 33 4.16 -28.07 2.31
CA HIS A 33 4.70 -29.43 2.38
C HIS A 33 4.02 -30.30 1.34
N TYR A 34 4.74 -31.24 0.79
CA TYR A 34 4.28 -32.12 -0.28
C TYR A 34 4.46 -33.57 0.12
N PHE A 35 3.56 -34.45 -0.32
CA PHE A 35 3.73 -35.88 -0.22
C PHE A 35 3.39 -36.60 -1.53
N GLU A 36 4.05 -37.75 -1.75
CA GLU A 36 3.69 -38.75 -2.74
C GLU A 36 3.67 -40.12 -2.07
N LEU A 37 2.51 -40.81 -2.17
CA LEU A 37 2.29 -42.13 -1.64
C LEU A 37 1.91 -43.10 -2.79
N ARG A 38 2.60 -44.22 -2.88
CA ARG A 38 2.30 -45.32 -3.82
C ARG A 38 1.88 -46.58 -3.08
N PHE A 39 0.83 -47.21 -3.53
CA PHE A 39 0.34 -48.46 -2.98
C PHE A 39 -0.38 -49.25 -4.06
N ASN A 40 -0.51 -50.60 -3.82
CA ASN A 40 -1.15 -51.47 -4.79
C ASN A 40 -2.64 -51.12 -4.94
N HIS A 41 -3.14 -51.15 -6.17
CA HIS A 41 -4.54 -50.92 -6.54
C HIS A 41 -5.54 -51.70 -5.65
N ASP A 42 -5.22 -52.96 -5.34
CA ASP A 42 -6.12 -53.86 -4.57
C ASP A 42 -6.33 -53.42 -3.10
N VAL A 43 -5.61 -52.45 -2.58
CA VAL A 43 -5.77 -51.90 -1.22
C VAL A 43 -7.11 -51.15 -1.08
N ILE A 44 -7.56 -50.47 -2.13
CA ILE A 44 -8.80 -49.69 -2.13
C ILE A 44 -9.83 -50.25 -3.11
N GLU A 45 -9.38 -50.59 -4.32
CA GLU A 45 -10.27 -51.03 -5.40
C GLU A 45 -10.50 -52.56 -5.38
N LYS A 46 -11.51 -52.99 -6.10
CA LYS A 46 -11.75 -54.45 -6.30
C LYS A 46 -10.73 -55.01 -7.27
N LYS A 47 -10.34 -56.27 -7.02
CA LYS A 47 -9.48 -57.01 -7.95
C LYS A 47 -10.07 -57.01 -9.36
N ASN A 48 -9.19 -56.86 -10.35
CA ASN A 48 -9.52 -56.89 -11.80
C ASN A 48 -10.37 -55.70 -12.30
N THR A 49 -10.46 -54.59 -11.58
CA THR A 49 -10.94 -53.31 -12.13
C THR A 49 -9.78 -52.41 -12.52
N VAL A 50 -9.94 -51.61 -13.58
CA VAL A 50 -8.96 -50.61 -14.02
C VAL A 50 -9.42 -49.20 -13.72
N LEU A 51 -10.58 -49.06 -13.06
CA LEU A 51 -11.19 -47.77 -12.77
C LEU A 51 -10.91 -47.34 -11.34
N LEU A 52 -10.79 -46.04 -11.11
CA LEU A 52 -10.67 -45.42 -9.79
C LEU A 52 -12.07 -45.22 -9.18
N ASP A 53 -12.82 -46.30 -8.95
CA ASP A 53 -14.24 -46.22 -8.55
C ASP A 53 -14.39 -45.72 -7.12
N LYS A 54 -13.61 -46.25 -6.19
CA LYS A 54 -13.60 -45.84 -4.77
C LYS A 54 -12.50 -44.82 -4.50
N THR A 55 -11.39 -44.93 -5.20
CA THR A 55 -10.19 -44.08 -4.97
C THR A 55 -10.48 -42.61 -5.22
N LYS A 56 -11.36 -42.27 -6.18
CA LYS A 56 -11.76 -40.88 -6.47
C LYS A 56 -12.35 -40.14 -5.26
N ASP A 57 -12.96 -40.88 -4.32
CA ASP A 57 -13.61 -40.31 -3.13
C ASP A 57 -12.61 -39.77 -2.10
N PHE A 58 -11.32 -40.05 -2.27
CA PHE A 58 -10.24 -39.48 -1.45
C PHE A 58 -9.74 -38.11 -1.96
N LEU A 59 -10.10 -37.70 -3.16
CA LEU A 59 -9.71 -36.41 -3.67
C LEU A 59 -10.32 -35.29 -2.81
N GLY A 60 -9.47 -34.37 -2.33
CA GLY A 60 -9.84 -33.30 -1.42
C GLY A 60 -9.99 -33.74 0.06
N LYS A 61 -9.76 -35.03 0.38
CA LYS A 61 -9.85 -35.55 1.75
C LYS A 61 -8.52 -35.46 2.47
N THR A 62 -8.61 -35.45 3.84
CA THR A 62 -7.39 -35.44 4.66
C THR A 62 -6.79 -36.84 4.77
N ILE A 63 -5.46 -36.88 4.82
CA ILE A 63 -4.66 -38.08 5.09
C ILE A 63 -3.63 -37.75 6.16
N THR A 64 -3.37 -38.70 7.07
CA THR A 64 -2.43 -38.55 8.17
C THR A 64 -1.36 -39.61 8.10
N PHE A 65 -0.12 -39.23 8.16
CA PHE A 65 1.05 -40.09 8.23
C PHE A 65 1.64 -39.99 9.64
N THR A 66 1.83 -41.13 10.31
CA THR A 66 2.45 -41.19 11.64
C THR A 66 3.70 -42.05 11.56
N PHE A 67 4.86 -41.43 11.74
CA PHE A 67 6.15 -42.10 11.78
C PHE A 67 6.55 -42.36 13.24
N LYS A 68 6.83 -43.60 13.58
CA LYS A 68 7.17 -44.04 14.93
C LYS A 68 8.18 -45.16 14.94
N ALA A 69 9.01 -45.27 15.99
CA ALA A 69 9.88 -46.42 16.19
C ALA A 69 9.09 -47.61 16.77
N LYS A 70 9.25 -48.80 16.19
CA LYS A 70 8.55 -50.01 16.67
C LYS A 70 8.91 -50.38 18.12
N GLN A 71 10.13 -50.11 18.55
CA GLN A 71 10.59 -50.46 19.92
C GLN A 71 10.21 -49.41 20.97
N GLY A 72 9.41 -48.38 20.60
CA GLY A 72 9.09 -47.27 21.46
C GLY A 72 10.23 -46.22 21.53
N SER A 73 9.93 -45.05 22.05
CA SER A 73 10.89 -43.96 22.22
C SER A 73 10.38 -42.95 23.23
N ASP A 74 11.29 -42.21 23.86
CA ASP A 74 10.97 -41.07 24.72
C ASP A 74 10.52 -39.83 23.93
N TYR A 75 10.67 -39.87 22.60
CA TYR A 75 10.24 -38.78 21.70
C TYR A 75 8.81 -39.02 21.20
N PRO A 76 7.99 -37.97 21.09
CA PRO A 76 6.65 -38.07 20.55
C PRO A 76 6.68 -38.39 19.04
N ASP A 77 5.70 -39.22 18.59
CA ASP A 77 5.53 -39.61 17.20
C ASP A 77 5.58 -38.41 16.26
N ASN A 78 6.14 -38.60 15.08
CA ASN A 78 6.15 -37.60 14.03
C ASN A 78 4.88 -37.73 13.18
N ILE A 79 4.00 -36.74 13.28
CA ILE A 79 2.70 -36.74 12.61
C ILE A 79 2.73 -35.69 11.49
N PHE A 80 2.32 -36.11 10.31
CA PHE A 80 2.10 -35.20 9.18
C PHE A 80 0.68 -35.37 8.64
N LYS A 81 -0.12 -34.33 8.76
CA LYS A 81 -1.47 -34.23 8.20
C LYS A 81 -1.42 -33.49 6.86
N ALA A 82 -2.08 -34.04 5.84
CA ALA A 82 -2.09 -33.52 4.48
C ALA A 82 -3.49 -33.63 3.85
N ILE A 83 -3.65 -33.03 2.67
CA ILE A 83 -4.84 -33.14 1.81
C ILE A 83 -4.42 -33.79 0.50
N VAL A 84 -5.17 -34.80 0.06
CA VAL A 84 -4.98 -35.43 -1.25
C VAL A 84 -5.50 -34.48 -2.32
N THR A 85 -4.60 -34.00 -3.18
CA THR A 85 -4.94 -33.04 -4.27
C THR A 85 -4.84 -33.65 -5.66
N ASP A 86 -4.20 -34.81 -5.78
CA ASP A 86 -3.97 -35.50 -7.05
C ASP A 86 -4.02 -37.02 -6.82
N ILE A 87 -4.70 -37.72 -7.70
CA ILE A 87 -4.82 -39.18 -7.70
C ILE A 87 -4.46 -39.71 -9.07
N GLY A 88 -3.44 -40.55 -9.12
CA GLY A 88 -2.99 -41.21 -10.34
C GLY A 88 -3.09 -42.72 -10.24
N ILE A 89 -3.07 -43.37 -11.41
CA ILE A 89 -2.89 -44.81 -11.55
C ILE A 89 -1.73 -45.10 -12.48
N ALA A 90 -0.79 -45.89 -12.05
CA ALA A 90 0.33 -46.36 -12.86
C ALA A 90 0.14 -47.81 -13.23
N ASN A 91 -0.30 -48.09 -14.44
CA ASN A 91 -0.48 -49.46 -14.94
C ASN A 91 0.84 -50.04 -15.45
N HIS A 92 1.10 -51.30 -15.12
CA HIS A 92 2.21 -52.08 -15.63
C HIS A 92 1.73 -53.18 -16.54
N ILE A 93 2.58 -53.60 -17.55
CA ILE A 93 2.23 -54.69 -18.45
C ILE A 93 2.03 -55.98 -17.62
N GLY A 94 0.79 -56.52 -17.59
CA GLY A 94 0.45 -57.81 -16.96
C GLY A 94 -0.26 -57.76 -15.62
N GLY A 95 -0.69 -56.57 -15.12
CA GLY A 95 -1.43 -56.53 -13.85
C GLY A 95 -2.10 -55.18 -13.55
N ALA A 96 -2.94 -55.17 -12.52
CA ALA A 96 -3.44 -53.97 -11.91
C ALA A 96 -2.26 -53.15 -11.40
N GLY A 97 -2.25 -51.83 -11.67
CA GLY A 97 -1.13 -50.97 -11.36
C GLY A 97 -1.13 -50.46 -9.92
N ASP A 98 -0.23 -49.53 -9.65
CA ASP A 98 -0.20 -48.79 -8.38
C ASP A 98 -1.15 -47.59 -8.42
N ILE A 99 -1.81 -47.30 -7.31
CA ILE A 99 -2.45 -46.03 -7.03
C ILE A 99 -1.40 -45.08 -6.47
N ILE A 100 -1.44 -43.85 -6.95
CA ILE A 100 -0.53 -42.77 -6.52
C ILE A 100 -1.39 -41.65 -5.93
N PHE A 101 -1.23 -41.40 -4.64
CA PHE A 101 -1.78 -40.20 -3.99
C PHE A 101 -0.69 -39.14 -3.89
N LYS A 102 -1.00 -37.92 -4.34
CA LYS A 102 -0.17 -36.75 -4.13
C LYS A 102 -0.98 -35.67 -3.46
N GLY A 103 -0.29 -34.83 -2.73
CA GLY A 103 -0.97 -33.73 -2.08
C GLY A 103 -0.05 -32.86 -1.25
N TYR A 104 -0.70 -31.95 -0.55
CA TYR A 104 0.00 -30.92 0.20
C TYR A 104 -0.49 -30.84 1.64
N SER A 105 0.33 -30.18 2.49
CA SER A 105 -0.15 -29.73 3.80
C SER A 105 -1.44 -28.91 3.67
N PRO A 106 -2.28 -28.84 4.70
CA PRO A 106 -3.53 -28.05 4.65
C PRO A 106 -3.34 -26.57 4.39
N THR A 107 -2.11 -26.06 4.44
CA THR A 107 -1.77 -24.71 4.01
C THR A 107 -2.09 -24.43 2.54
N ILE A 108 -2.25 -25.46 1.71
CA ILE A 108 -2.72 -25.35 0.31
C ILE A 108 -4.09 -24.67 0.21
N LEU A 109 -4.91 -24.74 1.25
CA LEU A 109 -6.21 -24.05 1.31
C LEU A 109 -6.08 -22.52 1.27
N LEU A 110 -4.88 -21.99 1.55
CA LEU A 110 -4.56 -20.56 1.44
C LEU A 110 -4.25 -20.14 0.00
N GLU A 111 -4.17 -21.09 -0.94
CA GLU A 111 -3.93 -20.85 -2.39
C GLU A 111 -5.23 -20.75 -3.20
N GLY A 112 -6.33 -20.31 -2.57
CA GLY A 112 -7.64 -20.20 -3.22
C GLY A 112 -7.73 -19.21 -4.39
N GLY A 113 -6.66 -18.51 -4.70
CA GLY A 113 -6.51 -17.54 -5.78
C GLY A 113 -5.95 -16.19 -5.30
N GLN A 114 -5.52 -15.39 -6.26
CA GLN A 114 -5.03 -14.04 -5.99
C GLN A 114 -6.19 -13.13 -5.59
N ASN A 115 -6.00 -12.35 -4.52
CA ASN A 115 -7.02 -11.48 -3.97
C ASN A 115 -6.50 -10.05 -3.77
N ASN A 116 -7.44 -9.10 -3.65
CA ASN A 116 -7.17 -7.72 -3.27
C ASN A 116 -7.97 -7.40 -2.00
N VAL A 117 -7.28 -7.21 -0.88
CA VAL A 117 -7.89 -6.89 0.42
C VAL A 117 -7.05 -5.84 1.12
N SER A 118 -7.69 -4.81 1.66
CA SER A 118 -7.01 -3.81 2.50
C SER A 118 -7.32 -4.04 3.98
N TYR A 119 -6.31 -3.84 4.80
CA TYR A 119 -6.40 -3.88 6.24
C TYR A 119 -6.00 -2.51 6.80
N THR A 120 -6.83 -1.92 7.63
CA THR A 120 -6.64 -0.57 8.16
C THR A 120 -6.73 -0.59 9.67
N GLN A 121 -5.75 -0.01 10.38
CA GLN A 121 -5.72 0.12 11.84
C GLN A 121 -5.88 -1.22 12.57
N LEU A 122 -5.20 -2.27 12.11
CA LEU A 122 -5.19 -3.60 12.70
C LEU A 122 -3.78 -4.02 13.14
N ASN A 123 -3.69 -4.89 14.13
CA ASN A 123 -2.42 -5.51 14.48
C ASN A 123 -2.13 -6.75 13.60
N LEU A 124 -0.89 -7.21 13.60
CA LEU A 124 -0.44 -8.31 12.74
C LEU A 124 -1.23 -9.62 12.96
N LEU A 125 -1.59 -9.93 14.21
CA LEU A 125 -2.42 -11.10 14.52
C LEU A 125 -3.81 -11.03 13.86
N GLN A 126 -4.45 -9.86 13.90
CA GLN A 126 -5.76 -9.66 13.28
C GLN A 126 -5.68 -9.75 11.75
N ILE A 127 -4.63 -9.19 11.15
CA ILE A 127 -4.40 -9.23 9.71
C ILE A 127 -4.20 -10.67 9.23
N VAL A 128 -3.32 -11.44 9.88
CA VAL A 128 -3.07 -12.85 9.53
C VAL A 128 -4.33 -13.69 9.69
N LYS A 129 -5.10 -13.51 10.77
CA LYS A 129 -6.40 -14.19 10.94
C LYS A 129 -7.39 -13.80 9.84
N GLY A 130 -7.44 -12.53 9.47
CA GLY A 130 -8.27 -12.04 8.36
C GLY A 130 -7.89 -12.67 7.02
N ALA A 131 -6.61 -12.83 6.74
CA ALA A 131 -6.10 -13.46 5.52
C ALA A 131 -6.37 -14.97 5.46
N ILE A 132 -6.33 -15.68 6.61
CA ILE A 132 -6.72 -17.09 6.71
C ILE A 132 -8.24 -17.26 6.47
N GLY A 133 -9.02 -16.26 6.88
CA GLY A 133 -10.46 -16.26 6.67
C GLY A 133 -11.20 -17.36 7.43
N ASN A 134 -12.20 -17.97 6.79
CA ASN A 134 -13.11 -18.94 7.40
C ASN A 134 -12.71 -20.40 7.13
N ILE A 135 -11.42 -20.68 6.96
CA ILE A 135 -10.98 -22.08 6.81
C ILE A 135 -11.30 -22.84 8.11
N PRO A 136 -12.03 -23.99 8.05
CA PRO A 136 -12.38 -24.74 9.25
C PRO A 136 -11.14 -25.24 10.00
N GLY A 137 -11.12 -25.07 11.34
CA GLY A 137 -9.98 -25.42 12.18
C GLY A 137 -9.66 -26.93 12.22
N ASN A 138 -10.62 -27.79 11.88
CA ASN A 138 -10.40 -29.24 11.71
C ASN A 138 -9.60 -29.55 10.43
N LEU A 139 -9.64 -28.69 9.42
CA LEU A 139 -8.81 -28.79 8.20
C LEU A 139 -7.45 -28.13 8.41
N LEU A 140 -7.40 -26.88 8.87
CA LEU A 140 -6.19 -26.14 9.12
C LEU A 140 -6.14 -25.62 10.56
N SER A 141 -5.47 -26.37 11.45
CA SER A 141 -5.15 -25.89 12.80
C SER A 141 -4.13 -24.76 12.72
N THR A 142 -4.35 -23.68 13.48
CA THR A 142 -3.48 -22.48 13.43
C THR A 142 -3.03 -22.04 14.82
N LYS A 143 -1.75 -21.60 14.91
CA LYS A 143 -1.18 -20.93 16.08
C LYS A 143 -0.53 -19.63 15.64
N ILE A 144 -1.22 -18.51 15.89
CA ILE A 144 -0.78 -17.19 15.45
C ILE A 144 -0.37 -16.40 16.68
N SER A 145 0.94 -16.16 16.82
CA SER A 145 1.54 -15.50 17.99
C SER A 145 2.72 -14.63 17.56
N PRO A 146 2.50 -13.56 16.76
CA PRO A 146 3.57 -12.70 16.30
C PRO A 146 4.22 -11.95 17.47
N ASN A 147 5.51 -11.62 17.34
CA ASN A 147 6.23 -10.76 18.28
C ASN A 147 5.86 -9.29 18.07
N PHE A 148 5.63 -8.89 16.83
CA PHE A 148 5.19 -7.52 16.49
C PHE A 148 3.76 -7.28 16.94
N LYS A 149 3.56 -6.32 17.88
CA LYS A 149 2.26 -6.04 18.52
C LYS A 149 1.64 -4.70 18.12
N ALA A 150 2.42 -3.80 17.52
CA ALA A 150 1.93 -2.48 17.17
C ALA A 150 0.83 -2.54 16.09
N THR A 151 -0.01 -1.51 16.10
CA THR A 151 -1.04 -1.34 15.08
C THR A 151 -0.41 -0.93 13.75
N ILE A 152 -0.78 -1.61 12.68
CA ILE A 152 -0.39 -1.31 11.30
C ILE A 152 -1.43 -0.36 10.72
N PRO A 153 -1.05 0.87 10.33
CA PRO A 153 -2.02 1.86 9.85
C PRO A 153 -2.74 1.43 8.56
N TYR A 154 -2.03 0.79 7.65
CA TYR A 154 -2.57 0.34 6.38
C TYR A 154 -1.64 -0.68 5.71
N ILE A 155 -2.18 -1.80 5.29
CA ILE A 155 -1.48 -2.81 4.49
C ILE A 155 -2.45 -3.48 3.53
N VAL A 156 -1.98 -3.88 2.36
CA VAL A 156 -2.79 -4.46 1.29
C VAL A 156 -2.24 -5.82 0.88
N GLN A 157 -3.11 -6.81 0.84
CA GLN A 157 -2.93 -8.00 0.03
C GLN A 157 -3.30 -7.59 -1.40
N TYR A 158 -2.35 -7.61 -2.34
CA TYR A 158 -2.56 -7.12 -3.70
C TYR A 158 -2.11 -8.14 -4.74
N LYS A 159 -3.07 -8.72 -5.47
CA LYS A 159 -2.81 -9.79 -6.44
C LYS A 159 -1.96 -10.93 -5.85
N GLU A 160 -2.14 -11.21 -4.58
CA GLU A 160 -1.46 -12.27 -3.83
C GLU A 160 -2.48 -13.30 -3.35
N THR A 161 -2.07 -14.57 -3.26
CA THR A 161 -2.80 -15.57 -2.49
C THR A 161 -2.73 -15.25 -1.00
N SER A 162 -3.58 -15.84 -0.18
CA SER A 162 -3.48 -15.66 1.28
C SER A 162 -2.17 -16.24 1.81
N PHE A 163 -1.65 -17.31 1.20
CA PHE A 163 -0.37 -17.90 1.57
C PHE A 163 0.79 -16.94 1.29
N ASP A 164 0.87 -16.39 0.07
CA ASP A 164 1.92 -15.46 -0.31
C ASP A 164 1.88 -14.18 0.52
N PHE A 165 0.68 -13.65 0.77
CA PHE A 165 0.52 -12.47 1.62
C PHE A 165 1.01 -12.70 3.04
N ILE A 166 0.61 -13.83 3.70
CA ILE A 166 1.06 -14.15 5.07
C ILE A 166 2.57 -14.40 5.09
N ARG A 167 3.13 -15.06 4.05
CA ARG A 167 4.58 -15.28 3.89
C ARG A 167 5.35 -13.97 3.79
N ARG A 168 4.84 -13.01 2.99
CA ARG A 168 5.40 -11.66 2.90
C ARG A 168 5.36 -10.94 4.24
N LEU A 169 4.24 -11.01 4.96
CA LEU A 169 4.14 -10.44 6.31
C LEU A 169 5.18 -11.03 7.27
N ALA A 170 5.42 -12.34 7.18
CA ALA A 170 6.44 -12.98 7.99
C ALA A 170 7.83 -12.41 7.69
N ALA A 171 8.18 -12.21 6.42
CA ALA A 171 9.43 -11.59 6.00
C ALA A 171 9.57 -10.14 6.46
N GLU A 172 8.54 -9.30 6.23
CA GLU A 172 8.54 -7.88 6.57
C GLU A 172 8.64 -7.60 8.08
N TYR A 173 8.12 -8.50 8.91
CA TYR A 173 8.07 -8.34 10.37
C TYR A 173 9.02 -9.25 11.14
N GLY A 174 9.86 -10.04 10.44
CA GLY A 174 10.83 -10.94 11.06
C GLY A 174 10.19 -12.10 11.84
N GLU A 175 9.00 -12.55 11.41
CA GLU A 175 8.26 -13.62 12.08
C GLU A 175 8.54 -14.99 11.43
N TRP A 176 8.35 -16.06 12.19
CA TRP A 176 8.44 -17.41 11.65
C TRP A 176 7.14 -17.80 10.97
N PHE A 177 7.24 -18.56 9.87
CA PHE A 177 6.12 -19.00 9.05
C PHE A 177 6.34 -20.44 8.60
N PHE A 178 5.62 -21.39 9.17
CA PHE A 178 5.77 -22.81 8.82
C PHE A 178 4.59 -23.65 9.30
N TYR A 179 4.44 -24.81 8.70
CA TYR A 179 3.53 -25.86 9.14
C TYR A 179 4.34 -26.97 9.84
N ASP A 180 4.03 -27.33 11.09
CA ASP A 180 4.83 -28.27 11.87
C ASP A 180 4.46 -29.75 11.67
N GLY A 181 3.62 -30.03 10.68
CA GLY A 181 3.04 -31.34 10.39
C GLY A 181 1.58 -31.46 10.83
N THR A 182 1.12 -30.65 11.79
CA THR A 182 -0.24 -30.64 12.30
C THR A 182 -0.84 -29.25 12.42
N THR A 183 -0.02 -28.25 12.64
CA THR A 183 -0.43 -26.88 12.94
C THR A 183 0.34 -25.88 12.11
N PHE A 184 -0.36 -24.92 11.53
CA PHE A 184 0.23 -23.77 10.91
C PHE A 184 0.64 -22.75 11.97
N ASN A 185 1.93 -22.42 12.01
CA ASN A 185 2.52 -21.51 12.97
C ASN A 185 2.90 -20.18 12.29
N PHE A 186 2.47 -19.07 12.88
CA PHE A 186 2.94 -17.72 12.57
C PHE A 186 3.48 -17.08 13.85
N GLY A 187 4.78 -16.76 13.86
CA GLY A 187 5.54 -16.38 15.04
C GLY A 187 6.36 -17.53 15.60
N LYS A 188 7.35 -17.19 16.41
CA LYS A 188 8.29 -18.17 16.97
C LYS A 188 7.57 -19.13 17.94
N PRO A 189 7.64 -20.46 17.72
CA PRO A 189 7.06 -21.41 18.65
C PRO A 189 7.81 -21.43 19.96
N GLY A 190 7.16 -21.89 21.03
CA GLY A 190 7.83 -22.18 22.31
C GLY A 190 8.91 -23.26 22.14
N ASN A 191 9.79 -23.38 23.16
CA ASN A 191 10.86 -24.37 23.15
C ASN A 191 10.33 -25.76 22.88
N LYS A 192 10.93 -26.42 21.87
CA LYS A 192 10.68 -27.85 21.58
C LYS A 192 11.83 -28.68 22.15
N PRO A 193 11.56 -29.93 22.58
CA PRO A 193 12.62 -30.85 22.97
C PRO A 193 13.64 -31.00 21.85
N SER A 194 14.90 -31.04 22.19
CA SER A 194 15.99 -31.33 21.26
C SER A 194 16.10 -32.85 21.09
N VAL A 195 16.35 -33.29 19.87
CA VAL A 195 16.74 -34.68 19.58
C VAL A 195 18.25 -34.76 19.58
N GLU A 196 18.81 -35.72 20.31
CA GLU A 196 20.25 -35.93 20.42
C GLU A 196 20.72 -36.92 19.34
N PHE A 197 21.68 -36.52 18.53
CA PHE A 197 22.29 -37.36 17.49
C PHE A 197 23.79 -37.45 17.62
N LYS A 198 24.32 -38.65 17.37
CA LYS A 198 25.74 -38.91 17.34
C LYS A 198 26.20 -39.36 15.95
N TYR A 199 27.12 -38.63 15.35
CA TYR A 199 27.75 -39.04 14.10
C TYR A 199 28.94 -39.98 14.40
N PRO A 200 29.12 -41.11 13.65
CA PRO A 200 28.29 -41.59 12.54
C PRO A 200 27.18 -42.58 12.95
N ARG A 201 26.81 -42.70 14.22
CA ARG A 201 25.85 -43.73 14.68
C ARG A 201 24.41 -43.47 14.24
N ASP A 202 23.90 -42.24 14.43
CA ASP A 202 22.48 -41.89 14.22
C ASP A 202 22.27 -41.07 12.95
N ILE A 203 23.32 -40.50 12.44
CA ILE A 203 23.33 -39.70 11.21
C ILE A 203 24.53 -40.07 10.32
N SER A 204 24.32 -40.00 9.02
CA SER A 204 25.32 -40.15 7.97
C SER A 204 25.36 -38.89 7.09
N ASP A 205 26.33 -38.81 6.19
CA ASP A 205 26.47 -37.73 5.22
C ASP A 205 26.40 -36.32 5.82
N LEU A 206 26.99 -36.18 7.02
CA LEU A 206 27.02 -34.91 7.74
C LEU A 206 27.91 -33.90 7.03
N ASN A 207 27.34 -32.81 6.53
CA ASN A 207 28.06 -31.72 5.89
C ASN A 207 27.70 -30.39 6.57
N LEU A 208 28.69 -29.73 7.16
CA LEU A 208 28.57 -28.36 7.66
C LEU A 208 29.11 -27.39 6.59
N ASN A 209 28.28 -26.48 6.16
CA ASN A 209 28.60 -25.50 5.13
C ASN A 209 28.63 -24.10 5.71
N VAL A 210 29.67 -23.34 5.36
CA VAL A 210 29.84 -21.94 5.76
C VAL A 210 30.07 -21.13 4.50
N LYS A 211 29.24 -20.12 4.26
CA LYS A 211 29.31 -19.28 3.06
C LYS A 211 29.31 -17.79 3.40
N VAL A 212 29.85 -16.98 2.51
CA VAL A 212 29.80 -15.52 2.58
C VAL A 212 28.60 -14.99 1.77
N ALA A 213 28.02 -13.88 2.23
CA ALA A 213 26.93 -13.20 1.54
C ALA A 213 27.04 -11.67 1.69
N PRO A 214 26.55 -10.84 0.75
CA PRO A 214 26.56 -9.40 0.87
C PRO A 214 25.56 -8.95 1.95
N VAL A 215 26.08 -8.35 3.03
CA VAL A 215 25.30 -7.88 4.19
C VAL A 215 25.39 -6.37 4.40
N LYS A 216 26.16 -5.67 3.54
CA LYS A 216 26.31 -4.21 3.62
C LYS A 216 25.29 -3.53 2.71
N PHE A 217 24.39 -2.80 3.32
CA PHE A 217 23.40 -1.98 2.63
C PHE A 217 22.96 -0.82 3.51
N ASN A 218 22.43 0.20 2.87
CA ASN A 218 21.81 1.35 3.51
C ASN A 218 20.37 1.46 3.00
N GLN A 219 19.39 1.39 3.89
CA GLN A 219 17.98 1.60 3.52
C GLN A 219 17.57 3.04 3.79
N ILE A 220 16.78 3.57 2.88
CA ILE A 220 16.21 4.92 2.97
C ILE A 220 14.68 4.88 2.87
N GLU A 221 14.01 5.79 3.58
CA GLU A 221 12.58 5.99 3.54
C GLU A 221 12.24 7.47 3.66
N TYR A 222 11.14 7.89 3.03
CA TYR A 222 10.59 9.22 3.14
C TYR A 222 9.20 9.22 3.73
N TYR A 223 9.04 9.79 4.91
CA TYR A 223 7.77 9.93 5.58
C TYR A 223 7.18 11.33 5.36
N SER A 224 6.30 11.43 4.39
CA SER A 224 5.76 12.69 3.89
C SER A 224 4.86 13.46 4.86
N LYS A 225 4.33 12.82 5.92
CA LYS A 225 3.47 13.51 6.89
C LYS A 225 4.25 14.57 7.67
N ASN A 226 5.50 14.27 7.99
CA ASN A 226 6.38 15.15 8.78
C ASN A 226 7.53 15.75 7.95
N ASP A 227 7.64 15.43 6.66
CA ASP A 227 8.79 15.76 5.79
C ASP A 227 10.11 15.14 6.28
N ASP A 228 10.04 13.92 6.88
CA ASP A 228 11.19 13.23 7.43
C ASP A 228 11.84 12.31 6.39
N LYS A 229 13.17 12.33 6.33
CA LYS A 229 13.99 11.35 5.60
C LYS A 229 14.69 10.46 6.61
N PHE A 230 14.37 9.17 6.59
CA PHE A 230 15.04 8.18 7.39
C PHE A 230 16.12 7.47 6.58
N SER A 231 17.23 7.16 7.21
CA SER A 231 18.30 6.34 6.65
C SER A 231 18.83 5.41 7.73
N SER A 232 19.02 4.15 7.41
CA SER A 232 19.55 3.14 8.31
C SER A 232 20.60 2.29 7.61
N ASN A 233 21.77 2.18 8.22
CA ASN A 233 22.90 1.46 7.68
C ASN A 233 23.05 0.10 8.39
N SER A 234 23.19 -0.97 7.63
CA SER A 234 23.33 -2.33 8.15
C SER A 234 24.59 -2.52 9.01
N ASN A 235 25.62 -1.67 8.89
CA ASN A 235 26.81 -1.73 9.73
C ASN A 235 26.49 -1.47 11.22
N ALA A 236 25.47 -0.65 11.50
CA ALA A 236 25.03 -0.37 12.87
C ALA A 236 24.12 -1.48 13.44
N ALA A 237 23.53 -2.31 12.58
CA ALA A 237 22.63 -3.37 13.00
C ALA A 237 23.42 -4.56 13.54
N GLN A 238 23.15 -4.92 14.81
CA GLN A 238 23.72 -6.10 15.44
C GLN A 238 22.93 -7.34 15.04
N VAL A 239 23.61 -8.39 14.60
CA VAL A 239 23.03 -9.71 14.36
C VAL A 239 23.25 -10.54 15.63
N SER A 240 22.17 -11.01 16.23
CA SER A 240 22.18 -11.90 17.39
C SER A 240 21.95 -13.36 16.96
N GLY A 241 22.40 -14.29 17.81
CA GLY A 241 22.14 -15.71 17.59
C GLY A 241 23.01 -16.39 16.54
N LEU A 242 24.14 -15.81 16.17
CA LEU A 242 25.13 -16.51 15.35
C LEU A 242 26.01 -17.41 16.26
N ASP A 243 26.38 -18.57 15.71
CA ASP A 243 27.42 -19.41 16.29
C ASP A 243 28.84 -18.92 15.90
N VAL A 244 29.87 -19.64 16.30
CA VAL A 244 31.26 -19.30 15.98
C VAL A 244 31.50 -19.23 14.47
N PHE A 245 30.89 -20.12 13.69
CA PHE A 245 31.03 -20.16 12.24
C PHE A 245 30.27 -19.00 11.57
N GLY A 246 29.07 -18.68 12.07
CA GLY A 246 28.27 -17.54 11.61
C GLY A 246 28.97 -16.20 11.86
N ASP A 247 29.57 -16.03 13.03
CA ASP A 247 30.36 -14.85 13.33
C ASP A 247 31.59 -14.72 12.42
N TYR A 248 32.24 -15.83 12.12
CA TYR A 248 33.36 -15.83 11.17
C TYR A 248 32.92 -15.50 9.76
N ALA A 249 31.82 -16.11 9.29
CA ALA A 249 31.24 -15.86 7.96
C ALA A 249 30.82 -14.39 7.80
N LEU A 250 30.21 -13.80 8.82
CA LEU A 250 29.80 -12.40 8.83
C LEU A 250 31.03 -11.47 8.71
N LYS A 251 32.08 -11.72 9.50
CA LYS A 251 33.34 -10.95 9.42
C LYS A 251 34.05 -11.11 8.07
N ALA A 252 34.02 -12.31 7.50
CA ALA A 252 34.56 -12.57 6.15
C ALA A 252 33.75 -11.86 5.06
N SER A 253 32.42 -11.85 5.20
CA SER A 253 31.50 -11.13 4.30
C SER A 253 31.75 -9.62 4.33
N ASP A 254 31.96 -9.05 5.49
CA ASP A 254 32.27 -7.62 5.67
C ASP A 254 33.60 -7.21 5.03
N LYS A 255 34.56 -8.12 4.97
CA LYS A 255 35.86 -7.88 4.33
C LYS A 255 35.78 -8.04 2.80
N LEU A 256 34.97 -8.98 2.32
CA LEU A 256 34.82 -9.27 0.90
C LEU A 256 33.93 -8.26 0.17
N PHE A 257 32.77 -7.95 0.78
CA PHE A 257 31.79 -7.01 0.22
C PHE A 257 31.92 -5.65 0.92
N THR A 258 32.84 -4.82 0.43
CA THR A 258 33.22 -3.56 1.09
C THR A 258 32.19 -2.43 0.88
N GLU A 259 31.54 -2.42 -0.28
CA GLU A 259 30.63 -1.36 -0.66
C GLU A 259 29.19 -1.61 -0.17
N ALA A 260 28.58 -0.58 0.41
CA ALA A 260 27.19 -0.64 0.82
C ALA A 260 26.28 -0.17 -0.33
N VAL A 261 25.33 -1.00 -0.73
CA VAL A 261 24.29 -0.61 -1.69
C VAL A 261 23.20 0.23 -1.04
N ILE A 262 22.58 1.15 -1.81
CA ILE A 262 21.45 1.97 -1.33
C ILE A 262 20.17 1.33 -1.82
N LEU A 263 19.27 1.03 -0.89
CA LEU A 263 17.98 0.40 -1.13
C LEU A 263 16.85 1.28 -0.58
N PHE A 264 15.72 1.31 -1.26
CA PHE A 264 14.50 1.78 -0.63
C PHE A 264 13.96 0.71 0.32
N SER A 265 13.37 1.13 1.44
CA SER A 265 12.69 0.19 2.32
C SER A 265 11.48 -0.43 1.61
N GLU A 266 11.43 -1.75 1.53
CA GLU A 266 10.28 -2.47 0.97
C GLU A 266 9.07 -2.36 1.91
N LYS A 267 9.29 -2.34 3.22
CA LYS A 267 8.25 -2.08 4.21
C LYS A 267 8.08 -0.57 4.41
N LYS A 268 6.85 -0.08 4.34
CA LYS A 268 6.52 1.29 4.72
C LYS A 268 6.73 1.49 6.21
N VAL A 269 7.62 2.40 6.59
CA VAL A 269 7.90 2.76 7.98
C VAL A 269 7.56 4.22 8.25
N ILE A 270 7.27 4.54 9.50
CA ILE A 270 6.87 5.88 9.94
C ILE A 270 7.86 6.52 10.93
N SER A 271 8.91 5.78 11.28
CA SER A 271 9.95 6.26 12.18
C SER A 271 11.33 5.67 11.83
N LYS A 272 12.37 6.34 12.30
CA LYS A 272 13.75 5.84 12.18
C LYS A 272 13.94 4.50 12.89
N SER A 273 13.32 4.32 14.07
CA SER A 273 13.41 3.07 14.83
C SER A 273 12.81 1.89 14.07
N GLU A 274 11.66 2.08 13.41
CA GLU A 274 11.06 1.03 12.56
C GLU A 274 11.97 0.67 11.38
N LEU A 275 12.65 1.66 10.78
CA LEU A 275 13.61 1.40 9.70
C LEU A 275 14.83 0.65 10.22
N ASP A 276 15.30 0.94 11.43
CA ASP A 276 16.40 0.22 12.07
C ASP A 276 16.03 -1.25 12.32
N ASP A 277 14.80 -1.53 12.73
CA ASP A 277 14.29 -2.90 12.90
C ASP A 277 14.23 -3.64 11.55
N VAL A 278 13.75 -3.01 10.48
CA VAL A 278 13.73 -3.60 9.12
C VAL A 278 15.13 -3.96 8.66
N VAL A 279 16.09 -3.04 8.83
CA VAL A 279 17.50 -3.28 8.46
C VAL A 279 18.11 -4.41 9.30
N LYS A 280 17.79 -4.46 10.59
CA LYS A 280 18.22 -5.54 11.48
C LYS A 280 17.65 -6.89 11.04
N PHE A 281 16.37 -6.97 10.74
CA PHE A 281 15.71 -8.21 10.29
C PHE A 281 16.31 -8.70 8.98
N GLU A 282 16.46 -7.84 7.99
CA GLU A 282 17.05 -8.20 6.71
C GLU A 282 18.51 -8.67 6.85
N LYS A 283 19.34 -7.95 7.59
CA LYS A 283 20.72 -8.36 7.86
C LYS A 283 20.77 -9.71 8.60
N SER A 284 19.90 -9.89 9.59
CA SER A 284 19.83 -11.14 10.38
C SER A 284 19.36 -12.33 9.52
N SER A 285 18.40 -12.11 8.62
CA SER A 285 17.96 -13.13 7.66
C SER A 285 19.09 -13.57 6.72
N ARG A 286 19.81 -12.60 6.14
CA ARG A 286 20.99 -12.88 5.28
C ARG A 286 22.11 -13.60 6.04
N ALA A 287 22.36 -13.22 7.28
CA ALA A 287 23.37 -13.84 8.13
C ALA A 287 22.96 -15.26 8.59
N GLY A 288 21.68 -15.48 8.86
CA GLY A 288 21.15 -16.80 9.26
C GLY A 288 21.29 -17.88 8.20
N ASP A 289 21.46 -17.50 6.92
CA ASP A 289 21.69 -18.43 5.81
C ASP A 289 23.19 -18.69 5.54
N MET A 290 24.10 -18.06 6.29
CA MET A 290 25.55 -18.23 6.07
C MET A 290 26.09 -19.57 6.58
N VAL A 291 25.42 -20.17 7.57
CA VAL A 291 25.78 -21.48 8.13
C VAL A 291 24.60 -22.41 8.01
N TYR A 292 24.82 -23.54 7.36
CA TYR A 292 23.81 -24.58 7.29
C TYR A 292 24.44 -25.96 7.29
N LEU A 293 23.71 -26.89 7.87
CA LEU A 293 24.09 -28.28 7.97
C LEU A 293 23.12 -29.13 7.15
N THR A 294 23.65 -30.12 6.43
CA THR A 294 22.86 -31.17 5.79
C THR A 294 23.29 -32.53 6.32
N ALA A 295 22.34 -33.40 6.56
CA ALA A 295 22.60 -34.74 7.02
C ALA A 295 21.49 -35.72 6.59
N VAL A 296 21.80 -37.01 6.67
CA VAL A 296 20.86 -38.13 6.50
C VAL A 296 20.75 -38.86 7.82
N SER A 297 19.50 -39.23 8.19
CA SER A 297 19.24 -39.97 9.42
C SER A 297 18.21 -41.08 9.18
N ASP A 298 18.27 -42.14 9.97
CA ASP A 298 17.24 -43.19 10.06
C ASP A 298 16.23 -42.96 11.18
N SER A 299 16.35 -41.84 11.92
CA SER A 299 15.45 -41.49 13.02
C SER A 299 14.16 -40.81 12.52
N PRO A 300 12.97 -41.26 12.88
CA PRO A 300 11.70 -40.65 12.50
C PRO A 300 11.43 -39.32 13.24
N TYR A 301 12.26 -38.97 14.21
CA TYR A 301 12.05 -37.82 15.12
C TYR A 301 12.66 -36.51 14.61
N VAL A 302 13.30 -36.52 13.44
CA VAL A 302 13.68 -35.29 12.73
C VAL A 302 12.40 -34.62 12.25
N LYS A 303 12.04 -33.47 12.80
CA LYS A 303 10.82 -32.73 12.49
C LYS A 303 11.14 -31.31 12.08
N LEU A 304 10.39 -30.77 11.15
CA LEU A 304 10.50 -29.36 10.80
C LEU A 304 10.26 -28.46 12.02
N GLY A 305 11.14 -27.48 12.21
CA GLY A 305 11.09 -26.57 13.36
C GLY A 305 11.48 -27.21 14.71
N ALA A 306 11.95 -28.46 14.72
CA ALA A 306 12.57 -29.08 15.88
C ALA A 306 14.06 -28.74 15.95
N THR A 307 14.63 -28.87 17.14
CA THR A 307 16.07 -28.71 17.37
C THR A 307 16.75 -30.07 17.39
N VAL A 308 17.86 -30.20 16.70
CA VAL A 308 18.75 -31.36 16.77
C VAL A 308 20.07 -30.95 17.40
N ASN A 309 20.55 -31.73 18.39
CA ASN A 309 21.88 -31.56 18.97
C ASN A 309 22.78 -32.63 18.40
N ILE A 310 23.90 -32.25 17.82
CA ILE A 310 24.79 -33.15 17.08
C ILE A 310 26.12 -33.23 17.77
N SER A 311 26.55 -34.45 18.11
CA SER A 311 27.89 -34.75 18.55
C SER A 311 28.60 -35.67 17.54
N ALA A 312 29.92 -35.58 17.46
CA ALA A 312 30.73 -36.45 16.62
C ALA A 312 31.85 -37.09 17.43
N THR A 313 32.13 -38.38 17.19
CA THR A 313 33.27 -39.05 17.83
C THR A 313 34.54 -38.73 17.08
N ARG A 314 35.50 -38.13 17.74
CA ARG A 314 36.83 -37.89 17.19
C ARG A 314 37.54 -39.21 16.90
N GLN A 315 38.23 -39.24 15.77
CA GLN A 315 38.94 -40.46 15.32
C GLN A 315 40.29 -40.64 16.03
N ASP A 316 40.89 -39.55 16.56
CA ASP A 316 42.21 -39.55 17.18
C ASP A 316 42.21 -40.11 18.61
N ASN A 317 41.18 -39.82 19.39
CA ASN A 317 41.12 -40.13 20.82
C ASN A 317 39.79 -40.75 21.27
N HIS A 318 38.86 -40.97 20.36
CA HIS A 318 37.51 -41.52 20.60
C HIS A 318 36.66 -40.74 21.61
N THR A 319 36.97 -39.47 21.84
CA THR A 319 36.11 -38.58 22.63
C THR A 319 35.05 -37.95 21.76
N ASP A 320 33.90 -37.65 22.35
CA ASP A 320 32.83 -36.96 21.65
C ASP A 320 33.08 -35.46 21.66
N GLU A 321 32.90 -34.83 20.51
CA GLU A 321 32.98 -33.39 20.29
C GLU A 321 31.57 -32.88 19.91
N ASP A 322 31.15 -31.79 20.55
CA ASP A 322 29.85 -31.18 20.31
C ASP A 322 29.90 -30.32 19.04
N PHE A 323 29.07 -30.67 18.05
CA PHE A 323 28.87 -29.86 16.84
C PHE A 323 27.91 -28.69 17.07
N GLY A 324 27.08 -28.75 18.12
CA GLY A 324 26.12 -27.72 18.47
C GLY A 324 24.66 -28.08 18.15
N LYS A 325 23.77 -27.13 18.41
CA LYS A 325 22.34 -27.26 18.24
C LYS A 325 21.87 -26.58 16.95
N PHE A 326 21.11 -27.31 16.16
CA PHE A 326 20.61 -26.84 14.86
C PHE A 326 19.09 -26.94 14.80
N LEU A 327 18.45 -25.95 14.20
CA LEU A 327 17.03 -25.90 13.89
C LEU A 327 16.80 -26.50 12.52
N VAL A 328 15.97 -27.54 12.42
CA VAL A 328 15.60 -28.17 11.14
C VAL A 328 14.68 -27.23 10.36
N ILE A 329 15.11 -26.81 9.17
CA ILE A 329 14.37 -25.90 8.28
C ILE A 329 13.85 -26.57 7.02
N ASN A 330 14.36 -27.75 6.68
CA ASN A 330 13.90 -28.58 5.58
C ASN A 330 14.12 -30.05 5.95
N VAL A 331 13.18 -30.93 5.64
CA VAL A 331 13.31 -32.38 5.81
C VAL A 331 12.48 -33.12 4.77
N THR A 332 13.08 -34.18 4.19
CA THR A 332 12.41 -35.14 3.31
C THR A 332 12.47 -36.50 3.95
N HIS A 333 11.33 -37.09 4.26
CA HIS A 333 11.16 -38.44 4.76
C HIS A 333 10.90 -39.39 3.59
N SER A 334 11.54 -40.53 3.55
CA SER A 334 11.34 -41.58 2.54
C SER A 334 11.24 -42.95 3.20
N THR A 335 10.27 -43.75 2.76
CA THR A 335 10.10 -45.13 3.22
C THR A 335 9.48 -46.02 2.11
N ASP A 336 9.87 -47.26 2.08
CA ASP A 336 9.40 -48.26 1.09
C ASP A 336 8.27 -49.18 1.61
N GLY A 337 7.73 -48.89 2.77
CA GLY A 337 6.67 -49.74 3.38
C GLY A 337 7.14 -51.09 3.91
N LEU A 338 8.40 -51.48 3.73
CA LEU A 338 9.01 -52.70 4.30
C LEU A 338 9.74 -52.45 5.61
N GLY A 339 9.71 -51.19 6.07
CA GLY A 339 10.39 -50.73 7.26
C GLY A 339 11.76 -50.04 6.97
N ASN A 340 12.18 -49.97 5.73
CA ASN A 340 13.33 -49.15 5.32
C ASN A 340 12.89 -47.70 5.35
N TYR A 341 13.52 -46.92 6.21
CA TYR A 341 13.23 -45.51 6.38
C TYR A 341 14.53 -44.71 6.40
N ASN A 342 14.50 -43.57 5.76
CA ASN A 342 15.51 -42.53 5.93
C ASN A 342 14.89 -41.15 5.81
N ASN A 343 15.57 -40.17 6.32
CA ASN A 343 15.29 -38.78 6.02
C ASN A 343 16.60 -38.04 5.69
N SER A 344 16.46 -37.07 4.80
CA SER A 344 17.50 -36.05 4.58
C SER A 344 16.99 -34.73 5.09
N PHE A 345 17.81 -33.98 5.82
CA PHE A 345 17.41 -32.70 6.38
C PHE A 345 18.48 -31.62 6.22
N GLN A 346 17.99 -30.37 6.21
CA GLN A 346 18.82 -29.19 6.30
C GLN A 346 18.45 -28.45 7.59
N ALA A 347 19.49 -27.97 8.29
CA ALA A 347 19.32 -27.25 9.54
C ALA A 347 20.27 -26.05 9.59
N ILE A 348 19.90 -25.04 10.38
CA ILE A 348 20.70 -23.84 10.66
C ILE A 348 20.95 -23.75 12.16
N PRO A 349 21.92 -22.95 12.64
CA PRO A 349 22.14 -22.79 14.07
C PRO A 349 20.84 -22.43 14.81
N SER A 350 20.52 -23.18 15.89
CA SER A 350 19.22 -23.05 16.61
C SER A 350 19.03 -21.71 17.30
N THR A 351 20.13 -20.96 17.46
CA THR A 351 20.18 -19.63 18.06
C THR A 351 19.76 -18.51 17.10
N VAL A 352 19.65 -18.80 15.78
CA VAL A 352 19.18 -17.85 14.78
C VAL A 352 17.78 -17.36 15.13
N GLU A 353 17.60 -16.06 15.21
CA GLU A 353 16.33 -15.44 15.59
C GLU A 353 15.40 -15.25 14.40
N ILE A 354 15.95 -14.88 13.25
CA ILE A 354 15.21 -14.61 12.00
C ILE A 354 15.51 -15.72 11.00
N ILE A 355 14.50 -16.48 10.67
CA ILE A 355 14.63 -17.56 9.68
C ILE A 355 14.83 -16.94 8.29
N PRO A 356 15.82 -17.41 7.50
CA PRO A 356 15.96 -17.00 6.11
C PRO A 356 14.66 -17.21 5.33
N ASN A 357 14.16 -16.15 4.73
CA ASN A 357 12.94 -16.20 3.94
C ASN A 357 13.27 -15.84 2.49
N PRO A 358 13.10 -16.76 1.54
CA PRO A 358 13.39 -16.54 0.11
C PRO A 358 12.31 -15.72 -0.59
N TYR A 359 11.46 -15.01 0.14
CA TYR A 359 10.46 -14.15 -0.45
C TYR A 359 11.14 -12.96 -1.16
N ASP A 360 11.09 -12.98 -2.48
CA ASP A 360 11.97 -12.14 -3.30
C ASP A 360 11.30 -10.89 -3.87
N LYS A 361 9.96 -10.82 -3.93
CA LYS A 361 9.28 -9.74 -4.66
C LYS A 361 8.01 -9.27 -3.98
N PRO A 362 8.01 -8.02 -3.47
CA PRO A 362 6.76 -7.39 -3.04
C PRO A 362 5.82 -7.21 -4.24
N PRO A 363 4.49 -7.18 -4.02
CA PRO A 363 3.54 -6.95 -5.11
C PRO A 363 3.70 -5.55 -5.68
N LEU A 364 3.55 -5.42 -7.00
CA LEU A 364 3.63 -4.15 -7.73
C LEU A 364 2.23 -3.69 -8.13
N ALA A 365 1.83 -2.51 -7.66
CA ALA A 365 0.54 -1.92 -7.95
C ALA A 365 0.61 -0.93 -9.11
N GLU A 366 -0.32 -1.09 -10.07
CA GLU A 366 -0.54 -0.13 -11.16
C GLU A 366 -1.53 0.96 -10.72
N PRO A 367 -1.56 2.12 -11.41
CA PRO A 367 -2.57 3.15 -11.15
C PRO A 367 -4.00 2.63 -11.27
N GLN A 368 -4.89 3.05 -10.37
CA GLN A 368 -6.25 2.56 -10.25
C GLN A 368 -7.26 3.68 -10.07
N ILE A 369 -8.50 3.42 -10.47
CA ILE A 369 -9.63 4.32 -10.24
C ILE A 369 -10.14 4.13 -8.81
N ALA A 370 -10.47 5.25 -8.15
CA ALA A 370 -11.09 5.27 -6.84
C ALA A 370 -12.12 6.40 -6.74
N VAL A 371 -12.98 6.34 -5.73
CA VAL A 371 -13.96 7.38 -5.42
C VAL A 371 -13.58 8.06 -4.12
N VAL A 372 -13.62 9.38 -4.09
CA VAL A 372 -13.37 10.18 -2.89
C VAL A 372 -14.51 9.97 -1.89
N LYS A 373 -14.18 9.58 -0.66
CA LYS A 373 -15.15 9.38 0.43
C LYS A 373 -15.07 10.46 1.50
N GLN A 374 -13.90 11.05 1.73
CA GLN A 374 -13.72 12.15 2.69
C GLN A 374 -12.64 13.10 2.16
N ASN A 375 -12.86 14.40 2.34
CA ASN A 375 -11.92 15.46 1.96
C ASN A 375 -11.68 16.52 3.05
N ASN A 376 -12.23 16.33 4.26
CA ASN A 376 -12.04 17.18 5.42
C ASN A 376 -10.88 16.68 6.29
N ASP A 377 -9.67 16.76 5.78
CA ASP A 377 -8.45 16.29 6.45
C ASP A 377 -8.25 16.98 7.82
N PRO A 378 -8.21 16.21 8.93
CA PRO A 378 -8.06 16.77 10.27
C PRO A 378 -6.71 17.43 10.53
N ASP A 379 -5.67 17.05 9.76
CA ASP A 379 -4.33 17.65 9.86
C ASP A 379 -4.17 18.88 8.93
N HIS A 380 -5.21 19.28 8.21
CA HIS A 380 -5.24 20.42 7.27
C HIS A 380 -4.19 20.37 6.15
N LEU A 381 -3.77 19.14 5.75
CA LEU A 381 -2.78 18.92 4.68
C LEU A 381 -3.39 18.77 3.28
N GLY A 382 -4.70 18.96 3.13
CA GLY A 382 -5.41 18.83 1.85
C GLY A 382 -5.47 17.40 1.31
N ARG A 383 -5.40 16.40 2.20
CA ARG A 383 -5.49 14.98 1.87
C ARG A 383 -6.93 14.53 1.73
N VAL A 384 -7.13 13.42 1.06
CA VAL A 384 -8.44 12.79 0.89
C VAL A 384 -8.39 11.31 1.31
N LYS A 385 -9.54 10.76 1.72
CA LYS A 385 -9.72 9.31 1.79
C LYS A 385 -10.51 8.86 0.59
N VAL A 386 -10.05 7.79 -0.04
CA VAL A 386 -10.69 7.24 -1.22
C VAL A 386 -11.04 5.77 -1.02
N GLN A 387 -11.95 5.27 -1.81
CA GLN A 387 -12.30 3.85 -1.90
C GLN A 387 -11.90 3.34 -3.28
N LEU A 388 -11.00 2.39 -3.33
CA LEU A 388 -10.63 1.67 -4.54
C LEU A 388 -11.78 0.74 -4.96
N MET A 389 -11.95 0.48 -6.25
CA MET A 389 -13.10 -0.26 -6.79
C MET A 389 -13.27 -1.69 -6.24
N TRP A 390 -12.21 -2.31 -5.77
CA TRP A 390 -12.22 -3.65 -5.18
C TRP A 390 -12.42 -3.64 -3.65
N GLN A 391 -12.35 -2.49 -2.98
CA GLN A 391 -12.58 -2.41 -1.54
C GLN A 391 -14.06 -2.59 -1.20
N LYS A 392 -14.35 -3.17 -0.04
CA LYS A 392 -15.71 -3.26 0.49
C LYS A 392 -16.28 -1.87 0.77
N GLU A 393 -17.61 -1.73 0.78
CA GLU A 393 -18.27 -0.42 0.98
C GLU A 393 -17.85 0.30 2.26
N SER A 394 -17.54 -0.46 3.33
CA SER A 394 -17.08 0.08 4.61
C SER A 394 -15.62 0.53 4.60
N ASP A 395 -14.84 0.10 3.62
CA ASP A 395 -13.39 0.25 3.64
C ASP A 395 -12.96 1.49 2.87
N THR A 396 -11.96 2.18 3.39
CA THR A 396 -11.30 3.30 2.72
C THR A 396 -9.79 3.22 2.92
N THR A 397 -9.07 3.95 2.10
CA THR A 397 -7.65 4.20 2.32
C THR A 397 -7.44 5.07 3.56
N PRO A 398 -6.23 5.15 4.11
CA PRO A 398 -5.85 6.27 4.99
C PRO A 398 -5.91 7.60 4.23
N TRP A 399 -5.62 8.70 4.91
CA TRP A 399 -5.50 10.02 4.29
C TRP A 399 -4.37 10.05 3.27
N LEU A 400 -4.72 10.25 1.98
CA LEU A 400 -3.81 10.27 0.83
C LEU A 400 -3.47 11.69 0.42
N ARG A 401 -2.21 11.95 0.11
CA ARG A 401 -1.79 13.18 -0.54
C ARG A 401 -2.42 13.29 -1.92
N VAL A 402 -2.77 14.50 -2.32
CA VAL A 402 -3.24 14.80 -3.67
C VAL A 402 -2.11 15.51 -4.42
N MET A 403 -1.79 15.02 -5.61
CA MET A 403 -0.83 15.67 -6.49
C MET A 403 -1.38 17.01 -6.96
N SER A 404 -0.56 18.05 -6.95
CA SER A 404 -0.90 19.37 -7.45
C SER A 404 0.07 19.75 -8.56
N MET A 405 -0.38 20.57 -9.51
CA MET A 405 0.49 21.12 -10.56
C MET A 405 1.60 22.02 -9.98
N HIS A 406 1.34 22.66 -8.86
CA HIS A 406 2.32 23.46 -8.15
C HIS A 406 2.04 23.42 -6.66
N ALA A 407 3.04 23.02 -5.87
CA ALA A 407 3.00 23.02 -4.42
C ALA A 407 4.38 23.33 -3.85
N GLY A 408 4.46 24.07 -2.77
CA GLY A 408 5.72 24.37 -2.11
C GLY A 408 5.55 25.09 -0.79
N THR A 409 6.61 25.03 0.01
CA THR A 409 6.70 25.72 1.31
C THR A 409 7.58 26.95 1.16
N LYS A 410 7.24 28.05 1.81
CA LYS A 410 8.12 29.23 1.90
C LYS A 410 9.19 28.95 2.96
N THR A 411 10.45 29.12 2.65
CA THR A 411 11.54 29.03 3.63
C THR A 411 11.28 29.99 4.79
N GLY A 412 11.19 29.48 6.01
CA GLY A 412 10.88 30.27 7.21
C GLY A 412 9.44 30.82 7.31
N GLY A 413 8.49 30.24 6.59
CA GLY A 413 7.09 30.67 6.59
C GLY A 413 6.10 29.53 6.88
N ASP A 414 4.98 29.86 7.49
CA ASP A 414 3.94 28.93 7.91
C ASP A 414 2.92 28.57 6.83
N LYS A 415 3.07 29.14 5.61
CA LYS A 415 2.07 29.01 4.56
C LYS A 415 2.61 28.37 3.31
N ASN A 416 1.95 27.32 2.89
CA ASN A 416 2.19 26.68 1.59
C ASN A 416 1.72 27.60 0.45
N ARG A 417 2.36 27.48 -0.71
CA ARG A 417 1.98 28.13 -1.95
C ARG A 417 1.66 27.09 -3.01
N GLY A 418 0.82 27.45 -3.97
CA GLY A 418 0.49 26.60 -5.10
C GLY A 418 -1.01 26.58 -5.42
N LEU A 419 -1.44 25.53 -6.11
CA LEU A 419 -2.84 25.31 -6.47
C LEU A 419 -3.47 24.32 -5.47
N PHE A 420 -4.51 24.77 -4.77
CA PHE A 420 -5.20 23.99 -3.75
C PHE A 420 -6.63 23.68 -4.22
N PHE A 421 -6.75 22.63 -5.04
CA PHE A 421 -8.03 22.08 -5.50
C PHE A 421 -8.14 20.65 -5.00
N THR A 422 -8.65 20.51 -3.77
CA THR A 422 -8.89 19.18 -3.19
C THR A 422 -10.12 18.57 -3.88
N PRO A 423 -10.04 17.33 -4.37
CA PRO A 423 -11.19 16.64 -4.97
C PRO A 423 -12.37 16.58 -4.01
N GLU A 424 -13.59 16.71 -4.55
CA GLU A 424 -14.82 16.67 -3.77
C GLU A 424 -15.27 15.23 -3.48
N VAL A 425 -16.04 15.05 -2.41
CA VAL A 425 -16.65 13.76 -2.09
C VAL A 425 -17.55 13.31 -3.25
N GLY A 426 -17.32 12.10 -3.75
CA GLY A 426 -17.98 11.53 -4.93
C GLY A 426 -17.18 11.66 -6.22
N ASP A 427 -16.11 12.47 -6.24
CA ASP A 427 -15.24 12.56 -7.42
C ASP A 427 -14.51 11.25 -7.67
N TYR A 428 -14.33 10.93 -8.95
CA TYR A 428 -13.46 9.84 -9.38
C TYR A 428 -12.04 10.36 -9.53
N VAL A 429 -11.10 9.59 -8.96
CA VAL A 429 -9.68 9.93 -8.96
C VAL A 429 -8.83 8.76 -9.43
N ILE A 430 -7.67 9.06 -10.00
CA ILE A 430 -6.62 8.06 -10.23
C ILE A 430 -5.72 8.04 -9.01
N VAL A 431 -5.52 6.84 -8.44
CA VAL A 431 -4.59 6.56 -7.36
C VAL A 431 -3.34 5.93 -7.95
N GLY A 432 -2.21 6.56 -7.77
CA GLY A 432 -0.89 6.02 -8.04
C GLY A 432 -0.25 5.48 -6.76
N PHE A 433 0.88 4.80 -6.91
CA PHE A 433 1.58 4.14 -5.81
C PHE A 433 3.06 4.49 -5.84
N THR A 434 3.56 5.09 -4.77
CA THR A 434 5.00 5.42 -4.67
C THR A 434 5.82 4.12 -4.71
N GLN A 435 6.81 4.05 -5.60
CA GLN A 435 7.61 2.84 -5.85
C GLN A 435 6.79 1.60 -6.27
N ASN A 436 5.59 1.82 -6.81
CA ASN A 436 4.62 0.77 -7.13
C ASN A 436 4.18 -0.08 -5.91
N ASP A 437 4.44 0.38 -4.68
CA ASP A 437 4.04 -0.32 -3.45
C ASP A 437 2.56 -0.06 -3.15
N PRO A 438 1.68 -1.08 -3.12
CA PRO A 438 0.26 -0.94 -2.82
C PRO A 438 -0.02 -0.32 -1.44
N ASN A 439 0.96 -0.33 -0.53
CA ASN A 439 0.88 0.28 0.80
C ASN A 439 1.17 1.79 0.80
N ARG A 440 1.59 2.36 -0.34
CA ARG A 440 1.99 3.77 -0.50
C ARG A 440 1.14 4.52 -1.53
N PRO A 441 -0.20 4.47 -1.43
CA PRO A 441 -1.09 5.14 -2.37
C PRO A 441 -1.03 6.66 -2.24
N PHE A 442 -1.25 7.37 -3.36
CA PHE A 442 -1.48 8.82 -3.43
C PHE A 442 -2.41 9.14 -4.60
N VAL A 443 -3.13 10.27 -4.54
CA VAL A 443 -4.04 10.69 -5.60
C VAL A 443 -3.26 11.48 -6.66
N MET A 444 -3.32 11.03 -7.91
CA MET A 444 -2.68 11.68 -9.06
C MET A 444 -3.52 12.81 -9.64
N GLY A 445 -4.84 12.75 -9.47
CA GLY A 445 -5.78 13.75 -9.99
C GLY A 445 -7.17 13.16 -10.17
N SER A 446 -8.14 14.06 -10.48
CA SER A 446 -9.52 13.68 -10.78
C SER A 446 -9.68 13.31 -12.25
N VAL A 447 -10.58 12.37 -12.54
CA VAL A 447 -10.95 11.97 -13.90
C VAL A 447 -12.46 12.04 -14.07
N PRO A 448 -12.95 12.68 -15.13
CA PRO A 448 -14.38 12.68 -15.42
C PRO A 448 -14.85 11.28 -15.84
N HIS A 449 -16.09 10.97 -15.59
CA HIS A 449 -16.75 9.73 -16.02
C HIS A 449 -17.96 10.04 -16.90
N GLY A 450 -18.54 9.05 -17.56
CA GLY A 450 -19.59 9.25 -18.55
C GLY A 450 -20.88 9.94 -18.05
N LYS A 451 -21.09 10.03 -16.73
CA LYS A 451 -22.20 10.78 -16.11
C LYS A 451 -21.78 12.20 -15.67
N ALA A 452 -20.49 12.53 -15.68
CA ALA A 452 -19.98 13.86 -15.40
C ALA A 452 -19.92 14.66 -16.69
N ILE A 453 -21.07 15.18 -17.11
CA ILE A 453 -21.21 15.94 -18.36
C ILE A 453 -20.56 17.30 -18.18
N ASP A 454 -19.66 17.68 -19.09
CA ASP A 454 -19.14 19.05 -19.17
C ASP A 454 -20.31 20.02 -19.45
N SER A 455 -20.65 20.81 -18.44
CA SER A 455 -21.71 21.80 -18.52
C SER A 455 -21.41 22.95 -19.53
N SER A 456 -20.19 23.07 -19.98
CA SER A 456 -19.79 24.07 -20.99
C SER A 456 -20.17 23.63 -22.41
N LYS A 457 -20.55 22.36 -22.63
CA LYS A 457 -20.87 21.77 -23.96
C LYS A 457 -19.85 22.17 -25.02
N ASN A 458 -18.58 22.06 -24.67
CA ASN A 458 -17.47 22.59 -25.46
C ASN A 458 -17.04 21.60 -26.53
N SER A 459 -17.94 21.29 -27.48
CA SER A 459 -17.64 20.37 -28.58
C SER A 459 -16.43 20.78 -29.40
N ASP A 460 -16.23 22.10 -29.54
CA ASP A 460 -15.15 22.68 -30.37
C ASP A 460 -13.88 22.99 -29.55
N ASN A 461 -13.84 22.60 -28.28
CA ASN A 461 -12.73 22.82 -27.36
C ASN A 461 -12.25 24.29 -27.25
N HIS A 462 -13.13 25.25 -27.49
CA HIS A 462 -12.82 26.67 -27.46
C HIS A 462 -12.96 27.32 -26.06
N ILE A 463 -13.43 26.58 -25.05
CA ILE A 463 -13.54 27.03 -23.66
C ILE A 463 -12.55 26.27 -22.79
N LYS A 464 -11.79 26.99 -21.97
CA LYS A 464 -10.94 26.50 -20.88
C LYS A 464 -11.45 27.13 -19.59
N ALA A 465 -11.73 26.32 -18.56
CA ALA A 465 -12.35 26.84 -17.34
C ALA A 465 -11.75 26.27 -16.07
N ILE A 466 -11.74 27.08 -15.01
CA ILE A 466 -11.58 26.70 -13.63
C ILE A 466 -12.95 26.94 -12.98
N ARG A 467 -13.59 25.91 -12.42
CA ARG A 467 -14.91 25.99 -11.83
C ARG A 467 -14.92 25.34 -10.46
N THR A 468 -15.49 26.02 -9.47
CA THR A 468 -15.70 25.48 -8.13
C THR A 468 -17.02 24.70 -8.04
N ARG A 469 -17.20 23.94 -6.97
CA ARG A 469 -18.45 23.20 -6.69
C ARG A 469 -19.68 24.09 -6.70
N SER A 470 -19.57 25.31 -6.19
CA SER A 470 -20.69 26.29 -6.14
C SER A 470 -20.92 27.03 -7.47
N GLY A 471 -20.13 26.75 -8.50
CA GLY A 471 -20.29 27.37 -9.82
C GLY A 471 -19.45 28.61 -10.08
N SER A 472 -18.72 29.14 -9.11
CA SER A 472 -17.77 30.25 -9.36
C SER A 472 -16.75 29.83 -10.41
N THR A 473 -16.55 30.66 -11.43
CA THR A 473 -15.83 30.27 -12.64
C THR A 473 -14.87 31.33 -13.08
N ILE A 474 -13.67 30.88 -13.50
CA ILE A 474 -12.77 31.67 -14.37
C ILE A 474 -12.66 30.89 -15.67
N TYR A 475 -13.01 31.51 -16.79
CA TYR A 475 -12.86 30.84 -18.08
C TYR A 475 -12.26 31.73 -19.16
N PHE A 476 -11.65 31.08 -20.13
CA PHE A 476 -11.09 31.64 -21.36
C PHE A 476 -11.88 31.05 -22.51
N LYS A 477 -12.33 31.92 -23.42
CA LYS A 477 -13.01 31.53 -24.64
C LYS A 477 -12.19 31.96 -25.83
N ASP A 478 -11.78 31.02 -26.66
CA ASP A 478 -10.99 31.21 -27.87
C ASP A 478 -11.77 30.69 -29.08
N LYS A 479 -12.50 31.55 -29.75
CA LYS A 479 -13.17 31.25 -31.00
C LYS A 479 -12.34 31.80 -32.16
N GLU A 480 -11.42 31.00 -32.67
CA GLU A 480 -10.51 31.40 -33.75
C GLU A 480 -11.25 31.83 -34.99
N ASN A 481 -12.23 31.05 -35.43
CA ASN A 481 -13.02 31.30 -36.64
C ASN A 481 -13.88 32.59 -36.61
N SER A 482 -14.29 33.02 -35.43
CA SER A 482 -15.09 34.24 -35.24
C SER A 482 -14.26 35.42 -34.74
N LYS A 483 -12.93 35.26 -34.55
CA LYS A 483 -12.05 36.26 -33.93
C LYS A 483 -12.62 36.79 -32.61
N GLU A 484 -13.21 35.91 -31.82
CA GLU A 484 -13.82 36.22 -30.53
C GLU A 484 -12.99 35.58 -29.43
N GLN A 485 -12.42 36.41 -28.58
CA GLN A 485 -11.67 35.99 -27.39
C GLN A 485 -12.27 36.65 -26.16
N GLU A 486 -12.46 35.90 -25.09
CA GLU A 486 -13.09 36.40 -23.88
C GLU A 486 -12.45 35.80 -22.65
N ILE A 487 -12.22 36.62 -21.64
CA ILE A 487 -11.83 36.19 -20.28
C ILE A 487 -12.96 36.61 -19.35
N ILE A 488 -13.54 35.65 -18.62
CA ILE A 488 -14.63 35.91 -17.68
C ILE A 488 -14.27 35.40 -16.30
N VAL A 489 -14.53 36.23 -15.29
CA VAL A 489 -14.56 35.85 -13.87
C VAL A 489 -15.96 36.11 -13.36
N LYS A 490 -16.67 35.07 -12.93
CA LYS A 490 -18.07 35.17 -12.48
C LYS A 490 -18.40 34.23 -11.36
N THR A 491 -19.36 34.64 -10.51
CA THR A 491 -20.07 33.75 -9.58
C THR A 491 -21.37 33.24 -10.21
N ASP A 492 -22.02 34.08 -11.02
CA ASP A 492 -23.19 33.78 -11.84
C ASP A 492 -23.25 34.74 -13.06
N ASP A 493 -24.31 34.69 -13.85
CA ASP A 493 -24.41 35.52 -15.05
C ASP A 493 -24.76 37.00 -14.77
N GLN A 494 -25.15 37.32 -13.52
CA GLN A 494 -25.49 38.67 -13.08
C GLN A 494 -24.33 39.36 -12.32
N ASN A 495 -23.31 38.58 -11.91
CA ASN A 495 -22.16 39.07 -11.15
C ASN A 495 -20.87 38.63 -11.85
N MET A 496 -20.32 39.46 -12.70
CA MET A 496 -19.20 39.10 -13.56
C MET A 496 -18.26 40.27 -13.93
N ILE A 497 -17.02 39.92 -14.20
CA ILE A 497 -16.06 40.77 -14.91
C ILE A 497 -15.72 40.05 -16.21
N SER A 498 -15.89 40.74 -17.35
CA SER A 498 -15.60 40.17 -18.68
C SER A 498 -14.64 41.12 -19.44
N ILE A 499 -13.65 40.53 -20.09
CA ILE A 499 -12.78 41.19 -21.05
C ILE A 499 -13.02 40.49 -22.39
N LEU A 500 -13.67 41.20 -23.31
CA LEU A 500 -14.05 40.66 -24.63
C LEU A 500 -13.24 41.41 -25.72
N LEU A 501 -12.63 40.63 -26.60
CA LEU A 501 -12.05 41.11 -27.86
C LEU A 501 -12.83 40.45 -29.01
N GLN A 502 -13.55 41.29 -29.80
CA GLN A 502 -14.33 40.83 -30.94
C GLN A 502 -14.07 41.76 -32.13
N ASN A 503 -13.70 41.21 -33.28
CA ASN A 503 -13.46 41.98 -34.53
C ASN A 503 -12.53 43.21 -34.32
N ASN A 504 -11.43 43.02 -33.55
CA ASN A 504 -10.48 44.05 -33.16
C ASN A 504 -11.07 45.20 -32.29
N LYS A 505 -12.26 45.00 -31.71
CA LYS A 505 -12.87 45.91 -30.73
C LYS A 505 -12.80 45.28 -29.35
N GLY A 506 -12.03 45.88 -28.45
CA GLY A 506 -11.95 45.48 -27.06
C GLY A 506 -13.06 46.11 -26.21
N THR A 507 -13.69 45.32 -25.35
CA THR A 507 -14.68 45.79 -24.38
C THR A 507 -14.37 45.19 -23.00
N ILE A 508 -14.39 46.01 -21.95
CA ILE A 508 -14.36 45.55 -20.55
C ILE A 508 -15.72 45.85 -19.94
N LYS A 509 -16.36 44.86 -19.35
CA LYS A 509 -17.63 45.00 -18.65
C LYS A 509 -17.47 44.59 -17.21
N ILE A 510 -18.03 45.35 -16.29
CA ILE A 510 -18.20 45.00 -14.88
C ILE A 510 -19.68 45.08 -14.61
N ILE A 511 -20.27 43.98 -14.20
CA ILE A 511 -21.72 43.82 -13.99
C ILE A 511 -21.94 43.26 -12.61
N SER A 512 -22.83 43.90 -11.84
CA SER A 512 -23.31 43.38 -10.56
C SER A 512 -24.82 43.57 -10.46
N SER A 513 -25.51 42.57 -9.94
CA SER A 513 -26.95 42.63 -9.63
C SER A 513 -27.26 43.44 -8.36
N LYS A 514 -26.25 43.84 -7.62
CA LYS A 514 -26.32 44.64 -6.39
C LYS A 514 -25.41 45.86 -6.51
N ASP A 515 -24.39 45.93 -5.73
CA ASP A 515 -23.52 47.07 -5.59
C ASP A 515 -22.20 46.87 -6.32
N ILE A 516 -21.61 47.95 -6.85
CA ILE A 516 -20.22 48.04 -7.28
C ILE A 516 -19.58 49.14 -6.44
N GLU A 517 -18.64 48.80 -5.59
CA GLU A 517 -17.86 49.73 -4.80
C GLU A 517 -16.46 49.89 -5.38
N VAL A 518 -16.04 51.10 -5.57
CA VAL A 518 -14.68 51.41 -6.04
C VAL A 518 -14.05 52.35 -5.01
N THR A 519 -13.11 51.86 -4.22
CA THR A 519 -12.45 52.58 -3.13
C THR A 519 -10.96 52.70 -3.37
N SER A 520 -10.37 53.85 -3.15
CA SER A 520 -8.93 54.07 -3.21
C SER A 520 -8.51 55.09 -2.14
N ASP A 521 -7.44 54.78 -1.41
CA ASP A 521 -6.86 55.69 -0.40
C ASP A 521 -6.08 56.90 -1.05
N SER A 522 -5.84 56.84 -2.35
CA SER A 522 -5.06 57.86 -3.06
C SER A 522 -5.85 58.50 -4.21
N GLU A 523 -5.99 57.89 -5.33
CA GLU A 523 -6.62 58.47 -6.52
C GLU A 523 -7.45 57.43 -7.28
N VAL A 524 -8.62 57.83 -7.78
CA VAL A 524 -9.36 57.14 -8.87
C VAL A 524 -9.37 58.06 -10.08
N LYS A 525 -8.78 57.60 -11.19
CA LYS A 525 -8.71 58.40 -12.41
C LYS A 525 -9.50 57.75 -13.56
N VAL A 526 -10.46 58.45 -14.09
CA VAL A 526 -11.29 58.01 -15.25
C VAL A 526 -11.01 58.95 -16.41
N LYS A 527 -10.48 58.40 -17.54
CA LYS A 527 -10.16 59.19 -18.75
C LYS A 527 -10.70 58.49 -19.99
N SER A 528 -11.50 59.17 -20.78
CA SER A 528 -12.05 58.65 -22.04
C SER A 528 -12.42 59.80 -22.98
N LYS A 529 -12.61 59.51 -24.28
CA LYS A 529 -13.24 60.43 -25.23
C LYS A 529 -14.70 60.73 -24.88
N LYS A 530 -15.41 59.79 -24.27
CA LYS A 530 -16.80 59.94 -23.83
C LYS A 530 -16.98 59.22 -22.53
N ILE A 531 -17.52 59.85 -21.53
CA ILE A 531 -17.95 59.27 -20.27
C ILE A 531 -19.45 59.52 -20.13
N THR A 532 -20.24 58.50 -19.85
CA THR A 532 -21.66 58.59 -19.55
C THR A 532 -21.88 58.05 -18.14
N ILE A 533 -22.50 58.82 -17.27
CA ILE A 533 -22.93 58.42 -15.96
C ILE A 533 -24.46 58.54 -15.96
N ASP A 534 -25.17 57.44 -15.74
CA ASP A 534 -26.63 57.36 -15.80
C ASP A 534 -27.09 56.69 -14.51
N ALA A 535 -27.82 57.41 -13.70
CA ALA A 535 -28.40 56.96 -12.45
C ALA A 535 -29.93 57.23 -12.49
N SER A 536 -30.71 56.18 -12.27
CA SER A 536 -32.18 56.26 -12.29
C SER A 536 -32.74 57.12 -11.17
N ASP A 537 -32.10 57.08 -10.01
CA ASP A 537 -32.61 57.70 -8.78
C ASP A 537 -31.74 58.84 -8.32
N GLU A 538 -30.47 58.66 -8.02
CA GLU A 538 -29.65 59.65 -7.38
C GLU A 538 -28.16 59.58 -7.84
N LEU A 539 -27.55 60.70 -8.11
CA LEU A 539 -26.12 60.88 -8.30
C LEU A 539 -25.57 61.88 -7.29
N ASN A 540 -24.76 61.40 -6.33
CA ASN A 540 -24.09 62.23 -5.32
C ASN A 540 -22.64 62.47 -5.64
N LEU A 541 -22.22 63.73 -5.76
CA LEU A 541 -20.83 64.18 -5.88
C LEU A 541 -20.45 65.00 -4.66
N LYS A 542 -19.57 64.47 -3.78
CA LYS A 542 -19.13 65.14 -2.56
C LYS A 542 -17.61 65.18 -2.47
N ALA A 543 -17.06 66.38 -2.31
CA ALA A 543 -15.63 66.59 -2.10
C ALA A 543 -15.39 67.94 -1.42
N GLN A 544 -14.20 68.17 -0.87
CA GLN A 544 -13.78 69.51 -0.41
C GLN A 544 -13.69 70.49 -1.59
N LYS A 545 -13.36 70.02 -2.80
CA LYS A 545 -13.30 70.85 -4.02
C LYS A 545 -13.82 70.02 -5.20
N ILE A 546 -14.79 70.55 -5.91
CA ILE A 546 -15.29 70.02 -7.18
C ILE A 546 -15.02 71.02 -8.28
N ASN A 547 -14.25 70.63 -9.32
CA ASN A 547 -14.03 71.43 -10.52
C ASN A 547 -14.81 70.82 -11.66
N ILE A 548 -15.64 71.61 -12.34
CA ILE A 548 -16.33 71.18 -13.57
C ILE A 548 -15.94 72.17 -14.65
N GLU A 549 -15.29 71.69 -15.70
CA GLU A 549 -14.80 72.51 -16.81
C GLU A 549 -15.24 71.86 -18.14
N ALA A 550 -15.82 72.65 -19.02
CA ALA A 550 -16.24 72.27 -20.35
C ALA A 550 -15.66 73.23 -21.38
N GLY A 551 -14.93 72.71 -22.42
CA GLY A 551 -14.33 73.55 -23.46
C GLY A 551 -15.32 74.20 -24.42
N GLN A 552 -16.56 73.66 -24.54
CA GLN A 552 -17.57 74.18 -25.41
C GLN A 552 -18.91 74.48 -24.70
N GLU A 553 -19.49 73.54 -24.03
CA GLU A 553 -20.81 73.68 -23.46
C GLU A 553 -20.91 72.91 -22.14
N LEU A 554 -21.45 73.57 -21.10
CA LEU A 554 -21.92 72.95 -19.87
C LEU A 554 -23.43 73.16 -19.75
N LYS A 555 -24.21 72.10 -19.77
CA LYS A 555 -25.66 72.17 -19.52
C LYS A 555 -26.04 71.54 -18.20
N ALA A 556 -26.78 72.28 -17.36
CA ALA A 556 -27.47 71.77 -16.20
C ALA A 556 -28.97 72.01 -16.36
N LYS A 557 -29.77 70.91 -16.32
CA LYS A 557 -31.21 70.98 -16.51
C LYS A 557 -31.88 70.06 -15.46
N GLY A 558 -32.88 70.59 -14.78
CA GLY A 558 -33.72 69.88 -13.84
C GLY A 558 -35.06 70.57 -13.66
N MET A 559 -36.04 69.90 -13.07
CA MET A 559 -37.29 70.53 -12.67
C MET A 559 -36.99 71.62 -11.62
N GLN A 560 -35.99 71.39 -10.77
CA GLN A 560 -35.49 72.36 -9.83
C GLN A 560 -33.95 72.36 -9.87
N VAL A 561 -33.33 73.48 -9.94
CA VAL A 561 -31.86 73.66 -9.85
C VAL A 561 -31.58 74.64 -8.69
N ASN A 562 -30.91 74.16 -7.65
CA ASN A 562 -30.51 74.96 -6.49
C ASN A 562 -28.97 75.14 -6.56
N ILE A 563 -28.53 76.39 -6.49
CA ILE A 563 -27.10 76.74 -6.40
C ILE A 563 -26.91 77.61 -5.17
N GLU A 564 -26.22 77.09 -4.17
CA GLU A 564 -25.98 77.80 -2.92
C GLU A 564 -24.49 77.91 -2.62
N GLY A 565 -24.06 79.05 -2.16
CA GLY A 565 -22.71 79.29 -1.65
C GLY A 565 -22.76 79.94 -0.28
N SER A 566 -22.26 79.27 0.76
CA SER A 566 -22.27 79.78 2.14
C SER A 566 -21.49 81.11 2.31
N THR A 567 -20.48 81.35 1.49
CA THR A 567 -19.67 82.56 1.55
C THR A 567 -19.88 83.44 0.31
N SER A 568 -19.87 82.87 -0.87
CA SER A 568 -20.13 83.63 -2.11
C SER A 568 -20.51 82.71 -3.27
N THR A 569 -21.39 83.17 -4.11
CA THR A 569 -21.68 82.57 -5.41
C THR A 569 -21.29 83.62 -6.47
N LYS A 570 -20.45 83.23 -7.44
CA LYS A 570 -20.03 84.14 -8.50
C LYS A 570 -20.37 83.58 -9.87
N ILE A 571 -21.17 84.32 -10.62
CA ILE A 571 -21.54 84.01 -11.98
C ILE A 571 -20.93 85.11 -12.86
N LYS A 572 -20.11 84.74 -13.87
CA LYS A 572 -19.45 85.73 -14.75
C LYS A 572 -19.50 85.23 -16.19
N SER A 573 -19.88 86.13 -17.10
CA SER A 573 -19.73 85.98 -18.53
C SER A 573 -18.84 87.08 -19.10
N SER A 574 -18.01 86.79 -20.12
CA SER A 574 -17.21 87.79 -20.80
C SER A 574 -17.97 88.47 -21.95
N ALA A 575 -19.08 87.90 -22.42
CA ALA A 575 -19.87 88.47 -23.49
C ALA A 575 -21.29 88.79 -23.06
N GLN A 576 -22.09 87.81 -22.78
CA GLN A 576 -23.53 87.95 -22.44
C GLN A 576 -23.91 87.01 -21.29
N LEU A 577 -24.74 87.49 -20.38
CA LEU A 577 -25.35 86.70 -19.34
C LEU A 577 -26.87 86.97 -19.42
N ASP A 578 -27.63 85.95 -19.80
CA ASP A 578 -29.08 85.98 -19.86
C ASP A 578 -29.66 85.33 -18.64
N ILE A 579 -30.55 85.97 -17.92
CA ILE A 579 -31.32 85.46 -16.81
C ILE A 579 -32.80 85.65 -17.18
N ASP A 580 -33.47 84.52 -17.53
CA ASP A 580 -34.88 84.51 -17.86
C ASP A 580 -35.66 83.79 -16.78
N GLY A 581 -36.49 84.51 -16.08
CA GLY A 581 -37.35 83.98 -14.99
C GLY A 581 -38.72 83.51 -15.46
N GLY A 582 -39.01 83.52 -16.76
CA GLY A 582 -40.34 83.23 -17.27
C GLY A 582 -41.42 84.15 -16.65
N ALA A 583 -42.19 83.66 -15.72
CA ALA A 583 -43.23 84.44 -15.05
C ALA A 583 -42.68 85.36 -13.97
N MET A 584 -41.55 85.06 -13.30
CA MET A 584 -40.99 85.87 -12.22
C MET A 584 -39.49 85.62 -12.02
N ALA A 585 -38.74 86.67 -11.83
CA ALA A 585 -37.36 86.61 -11.36
C ALA A 585 -37.24 87.46 -10.08
N ASN A 586 -36.93 86.87 -8.92
CA ASN A 586 -36.76 87.54 -7.65
C ASN A 586 -35.27 87.72 -7.30
N ILE A 587 -34.81 88.96 -7.16
CA ILE A 587 -33.47 89.27 -6.67
C ILE A 587 -33.63 89.98 -5.30
N LYS A 588 -33.14 89.32 -4.23
CA LYS A 588 -33.25 89.82 -2.91
C LYS A 588 -31.87 89.94 -2.23
N ALA A 589 -31.49 91.09 -1.87
CA ALA A 589 -30.24 91.40 -1.16
C ALA A 589 -30.36 92.64 -0.32
N ALA A 590 -29.49 92.83 0.68
CA ALA A 590 -29.38 94.10 1.38
C ALA A 590 -28.99 95.29 0.46
N ILE A 591 -28.18 95.02 -0.51
CA ILE A 591 -27.76 95.97 -1.58
C ILE A 591 -27.72 95.22 -2.93
N VAL A 592 -28.48 95.76 -3.90
CA VAL A 592 -28.40 95.35 -5.31
C VAL A 592 -27.74 96.47 -6.08
N LYS A 593 -26.59 96.26 -6.72
CA LYS A 593 -25.91 97.24 -7.64
C LYS A 593 -26.12 96.82 -9.07
N ILE A 594 -26.69 97.69 -9.90
CA ILE A 594 -26.85 97.54 -11.35
C ILE A 594 -26.09 98.69 -11.95
N ASN A 595 -25.11 98.41 -12.77
CA ASN A 595 -24.29 99.44 -13.42
C ASN A 595 -24.85 99.82 -14.79
#